data_9cc3eaeace42a52f56b1092aa190b23e
#
_entry.id   9cc3eaeace42a52f56b1092aa190b23e
#
_cell.length_a   1.000
_cell.length_b   1.000
_cell.length_c   1.000
_cell.angle_alpha   90.00
_cell.angle_beta   90.00
_cell.angle_gamma   90.00
#
_symmetry.space_group_name_H-M   'P 1'
#
loop_
_entity.id
_entity.type
_entity.pdbx_description
1 polymer ?
#
loop_
_entity_poly.entity_id
_entity_poly.type
_entity_poly.pdbx_seq_one_letter_code
_entity_poly.pdbx_strand_id
1 'polypeptide(L)'
;MTVDGKVFTGCNVENAAFGPSICAERTAFCKAVSEGERHFSTIAIVGGKDGVISDFCPPCGVCRQVMSEFCQGDFRIILTDGSRMKIWTLDQLLPERFGLNE
;
A
#
# COMPACT_ATOMS: atom_id res chain seq x y z
N MET A 1 -1.49 -7.92 -3.44
CA MET A 1 -1.73 -9.13 -4.25
C MET A 1 -1.30 -8.87 -5.69
N THR A 2 -0.58 -9.80 -6.26
CA THR A 2 -0.19 -9.73 -7.67
C THR A 2 -1.38 -10.02 -8.57
N VAL A 3 -1.23 -9.75 -9.88
CA VAL A 3 -2.31 -10.01 -10.85
C VAL A 3 -2.61 -11.50 -11.01
N ASP A 4 -1.65 -12.38 -10.69
CA ASP A 4 -1.84 -13.82 -10.74
C ASP A 4 -2.14 -14.46 -9.38
N GLY A 5 -2.48 -13.64 -8.39
CA GLY A 5 -3.04 -14.09 -7.12
C GLY A 5 -2.06 -14.37 -5.98
N LYS A 6 -0.78 -14.07 -6.14
CA LYS A 6 0.19 -14.22 -5.04
C LYS A 6 0.00 -13.10 -4.02
N VAL A 7 0.04 -13.45 -2.74
CA VAL A 7 -0.14 -12.51 -1.63
C VAL A 7 1.17 -12.30 -0.89
N PHE A 8 1.51 -11.03 -0.67
CA PHE A 8 2.67 -10.63 0.13
C PHE A 8 2.18 -9.76 1.28
N THR A 9 2.65 -10.05 2.47
CA THR A 9 2.28 -9.29 3.67
C THR A 9 3.39 -8.35 4.07
N GLY A 10 3.04 -7.31 4.84
CA GLY A 10 4.00 -6.37 5.38
C GLY A 10 3.49 -5.77 6.67
N CYS A 11 4.41 -5.26 7.47
CA CYS A 11 4.12 -4.54 8.69
C CYS A 11 4.99 -3.29 8.76
N ASN A 12 4.60 -2.33 9.62
CA ASN A 12 5.42 -1.15 9.88
C ASN A 12 6.74 -1.57 10.51
N VAL A 13 7.80 -0.92 10.08
CA VAL A 13 9.14 -1.06 10.69
C VAL A 13 9.51 0.31 11.26
N GLU A 14 9.42 0.43 12.57
CA GLU A 14 9.65 1.68 13.27
C GLU A 14 11.14 1.90 13.55
N ASN A 15 11.53 3.17 13.62
CA ASN A 15 12.91 3.56 13.92
C ASN A 15 12.89 4.83 14.77
N ALA A 16 13.81 4.95 15.72
CA ALA A 16 13.95 6.15 16.54
C ALA A 16 14.28 7.37 15.69
N ALA A 17 15.01 7.19 14.60
CA ALA A 17 15.17 8.19 13.56
C ALA A 17 13.99 8.02 12.58
N PHE A 18 13.16 9.04 12.41
CA PHE A 18 11.94 8.91 11.60
C PHE A 18 12.20 8.58 10.12
N GLY A 19 13.29 9.09 9.56
CA GLY A 19 13.61 8.87 8.15
C GLY A 19 13.70 7.40 7.74
N PRO A 20 14.35 6.50 8.50
CA PRO A 20 14.40 5.07 8.17
C PRO A 20 13.12 4.29 8.46
N SER A 21 12.13 4.87 9.11
CA SER A 21 10.85 4.19 9.37
C SER A 21 10.17 3.81 8.05
N ILE A 22 9.59 2.62 7.99
CA ILE A 22 8.97 2.08 6.78
C ILE A 22 7.54 1.67 7.09
N CYS A 23 6.60 2.15 6.28
CA CYS A 23 5.20 1.75 6.37
C CYS A 23 5.01 0.31 5.91
N ALA A 24 3.97 -0.36 6.43
CA ALA A 24 3.63 -1.74 6.09
C ALA A 24 3.49 -1.94 4.58
N GLU A 25 2.88 -0.99 3.88
CA GLU A 25 2.65 -1.05 2.44
C GLU A 25 3.99 -1.15 1.69
N ARG A 26 4.97 -0.32 2.06
CA ARG A 26 6.29 -0.35 1.42
C ARG A 26 7.04 -1.64 1.73
N THR A 27 6.90 -2.15 2.95
CA THR A 27 7.49 -3.45 3.32
C THR A 27 6.97 -4.55 2.42
N ALA A 28 5.65 -4.60 2.20
CA ALA A 28 5.03 -5.61 1.34
C ALA A 28 5.48 -5.47 -0.13
N PHE A 29 5.50 -4.25 -0.66
CA PHE A 29 5.96 -3.99 -2.03
C PHE A 29 7.43 -4.37 -2.21
N CYS A 30 8.30 -3.96 -1.29
CA CYS A 30 9.73 -4.28 -1.38
C CYS A 30 9.96 -5.79 -1.35
N LYS A 31 9.24 -6.50 -0.50
CA LYS A 31 9.30 -7.96 -0.44
C LYS A 31 8.92 -8.59 -1.78
N ALA A 32 7.78 -8.19 -2.33
CA ALA A 32 7.28 -8.72 -3.60
C ALA A 32 8.23 -8.40 -4.75
N VAL A 33 8.70 -7.16 -4.84
CA VAL A 33 9.63 -6.72 -5.88
C VAL A 33 10.95 -7.48 -5.77
N SER A 34 11.44 -7.72 -4.55
CA SER A 34 12.68 -8.47 -4.34
C SER A 34 12.56 -9.93 -4.79
N GLU A 35 11.34 -10.46 -4.84
CA GLU A 35 11.07 -11.81 -5.33
C GLU A 35 10.70 -11.82 -6.82
N GLY A 36 10.84 -10.71 -7.52
CA GLY A 36 10.67 -10.62 -8.96
C GLY A 36 9.28 -10.21 -9.43
N GLU A 37 8.36 -9.89 -8.51
CA GLU A 37 7.00 -9.50 -8.88
C GLU A 37 6.97 -8.04 -9.31
N ARG A 38 6.23 -7.75 -10.38
CA ARG A 38 6.14 -6.40 -10.96
C ARG A 38 4.73 -5.97 -11.29
N HIS A 39 3.75 -6.88 -11.23
CA HIS A 39 2.37 -6.62 -11.66
C HIS A 39 1.42 -6.88 -10.50
N PHE A 40 0.77 -5.82 -10.03
CA PHE A 40 -0.08 -5.87 -8.83
C PHE A 40 -1.51 -5.46 -9.15
N SER A 41 -2.48 -6.06 -8.47
CA SER A 41 -3.90 -5.78 -8.67
C SER A 41 -4.54 -5.08 -7.48
N THR A 42 -4.14 -5.41 -6.25
CA THR A 42 -4.87 -4.99 -5.06
C THR A 42 -3.96 -4.96 -3.84
N ILE A 43 -4.21 -4.00 -2.95
CA ILE A 43 -3.65 -3.98 -1.60
C ILE A 43 -4.80 -3.83 -0.59
N ALA A 44 -4.70 -4.53 0.54
CA ALA A 44 -5.61 -4.35 1.66
C ALA A 44 -4.80 -3.82 2.84
N ILE A 45 -5.30 -2.75 3.47
CA ILE A 45 -4.60 -2.04 4.54
C ILE A 45 -5.47 -2.00 5.77
N VAL A 46 -4.90 -2.41 6.91
CA VAL A 46 -5.52 -2.29 8.22
C VAL A 46 -4.56 -1.59 9.16
N GLY A 47 -5.10 -0.87 10.12
CA GLY A 47 -4.29 -0.20 11.12
C GLY A 47 -5.05 -0.03 12.43
N GLY A 48 -4.32 0.25 13.50
CA GLY A 48 -4.91 0.45 14.81
C GLY A 48 -3.82 0.42 15.87
N LYS A 49 -4.24 0.59 17.13
CA LYS A 49 -3.36 0.55 18.31
C LYS A 49 -3.63 -0.73 19.10
N ASP A 50 -2.56 -1.33 19.64
CA ASP A 50 -2.64 -2.47 20.54
C ASP A 50 -3.41 -3.66 19.94
N GLY A 51 -3.26 -3.87 18.62
CA GLY A 51 -3.91 -4.98 17.94
C GLY A 51 -5.39 -4.78 17.66
N VAL A 52 -5.94 -3.59 17.92
CA VAL A 52 -7.36 -3.28 17.68
C VAL A 52 -7.49 -2.42 16.43
N ILE A 53 -8.27 -2.90 15.47
CA ILE A 53 -8.60 -2.13 14.26
C ILE A 53 -9.79 -1.23 14.61
N SER A 54 -9.59 0.09 14.55
CA SER A 54 -10.62 1.05 14.97
C SER A 54 -11.02 2.05 13.89
N ASP A 55 -10.13 2.40 12.98
CA ASP A 55 -10.37 3.41 11.96
C ASP A 55 -9.80 2.99 10.61
N PHE A 56 -10.29 3.65 9.54
CA PHE A 56 -9.68 3.52 8.23
C PHE A 56 -8.26 4.09 8.29
N CYS A 57 -7.31 3.36 7.71
CA CYS A 57 -5.90 3.74 7.70
C CYS A 57 -5.41 3.88 6.25
N PRO A 58 -5.70 5.03 5.60
CA PRO A 58 -5.29 5.20 4.19
C PRO A 58 -3.76 5.26 4.07
N PRO A 59 -3.22 4.87 2.91
CA PRO A 59 -1.78 4.92 2.70
C PRO A 59 -1.27 6.36 2.69
N CYS A 60 -0.09 6.58 3.26
CA CYS A 60 0.54 7.90 3.24
C CYS A 60 0.98 8.28 1.82
N GLY A 61 1.35 9.55 1.64
CA GLY A 61 1.77 10.03 0.33
C GLY A 61 2.99 9.31 -0.24
N VAL A 62 3.96 8.97 0.61
CA VAL A 62 5.14 8.21 0.18
C VAL A 62 4.74 6.83 -0.33
N CYS A 63 3.83 6.13 0.37
CA CYS A 63 3.34 4.83 -0.06
C CYS A 63 2.54 4.93 -1.36
N ARG A 64 1.74 5.97 -1.53
CA ARG A 64 1.01 6.20 -2.79
C ARG A 64 1.97 6.41 -3.95
N GLN A 65 3.07 7.13 -3.75
CA GLN A 65 4.09 7.32 -4.77
C GLN A 65 4.80 6.00 -5.12
N VAL A 66 5.08 5.16 -4.14
CA VAL A 66 5.63 3.82 -4.37
C VAL A 66 4.66 2.99 -5.21
N MET A 67 3.37 3.00 -4.87
CA MET A 67 2.33 2.32 -5.66
C MET A 67 2.31 2.84 -7.09
N SER A 68 2.49 4.14 -7.29
CA SER A 68 2.51 4.76 -8.61
C SER A 68 3.59 4.18 -9.51
N GLU A 69 4.73 3.76 -8.96
CA GLU A 69 5.82 3.18 -9.74
C GLU A 69 5.48 1.78 -10.27
N PHE A 70 4.76 0.98 -9.48
CA PHE A 70 4.55 -0.43 -9.76
C PHE A 70 3.12 -0.80 -10.16
N CYS A 71 2.17 0.14 -10.07
CA CYS A 71 0.74 -0.16 -10.24
C CYS A 71 0.12 0.74 -11.30
N GLN A 72 -0.93 0.21 -11.96
CA GLN A 72 -1.77 0.98 -12.87
C GLN A 72 -2.75 1.84 -12.09
N GLY A 73 -3.41 2.77 -12.77
CA GLY A 73 -4.39 3.65 -12.14
C GLY A 73 -5.61 2.95 -11.57
N ASP A 74 -5.95 1.78 -12.09
CA ASP A 74 -7.06 0.96 -11.63
C ASP A 74 -6.71 0.02 -10.46
N PHE A 75 -5.46 0.07 -9.97
CA PHE A 75 -5.04 -0.68 -8.79
C PHE A 75 -5.95 -0.40 -7.61
N ARG A 76 -6.44 -1.43 -6.96
CA ARG A 76 -7.43 -1.31 -5.90
C ARG A 76 -6.78 -1.25 -4.53
N ILE A 77 -7.22 -0.29 -3.74
CA ILE A 77 -6.77 -0.07 -2.37
C ILE A 77 -7.98 -0.28 -1.46
N ILE A 78 -7.95 -1.35 -0.70
CA ILE A 78 -9.05 -1.75 0.19
C ILE A 78 -8.68 -1.33 1.61
N LEU A 79 -9.55 -0.52 2.22
CA LEU A 79 -9.39 -0.07 3.60
C LEU A 79 -10.54 -0.64 4.44
N THR A 80 -10.26 -0.97 5.69
CA THR A 80 -11.31 -1.40 6.62
C THR A 80 -11.06 -0.78 7.99
N ASP A 81 -12.17 -0.50 8.70
CA ASP A 81 -12.14 -0.07 10.11
C ASP A 81 -12.51 -1.22 11.06
N GLY A 82 -12.58 -2.45 10.53
CA GLY A 82 -12.98 -3.62 11.28
C GLY A 82 -14.44 -4.01 11.10
N SER A 83 -15.28 -3.10 10.60
CA SER A 83 -16.71 -3.38 10.37
C SER A 83 -17.19 -2.95 8.98
N ARG A 84 -16.54 -1.95 8.37
CA ARG A 84 -16.88 -1.44 7.04
C ARG A 84 -15.66 -1.51 6.15
N MET A 85 -15.92 -1.52 4.83
CA MET A 85 -14.87 -1.50 3.80
C MET A 85 -15.03 -0.31 2.89
N LYS A 86 -13.91 0.29 2.50
CA LYS A 86 -13.84 1.28 1.42
C LYS A 86 -12.88 0.76 0.38
N ILE A 87 -13.24 0.90 -0.89
CA ILE A 87 -12.37 0.50 -2.00
C ILE A 87 -12.12 1.74 -2.86
N TRP A 88 -10.84 2.05 -3.02
CA TRP A 88 -10.38 3.16 -3.85
C TRP A 88 -9.50 2.65 -4.97
N THR A 89 -9.42 3.40 -6.05
CA THR A 89 -8.38 3.16 -7.06
C THR A 89 -7.18 4.08 -6.79
N LEU A 90 -6.04 3.73 -7.35
CA LEU A 90 -4.85 4.57 -7.24
C LEU A 90 -5.09 5.95 -7.88
N ASP A 91 -5.81 6.00 -9.00
CA ASP A 91 -6.16 7.28 -9.64
C ASP A 91 -6.98 8.18 -8.73
N GLN A 92 -7.84 7.61 -7.88
CA GLN A 92 -8.63 8.38 -6.92
C GLN A 92 -7.78 8.92 -5.77
N LEU A 93 -6.81 8.15 -5.29
CA LEU A 93 -5.99 8.53 -4.13
C LEU A 93 -4.72 9.32 -4.50
N LEU A 94 -4.32 9.27 -5.76
CA LEU A 94 -3.15 10.00 -6.24
C LEU A 94 -3.40 10.52 -7.66
N PRO A 95 -4.28 11.52 -7.81
CA PRO A 95 -4.50 12.14 -9.12
C PRO A 95 -3.28 12.94 -9.56
N GLU A 96 -3.09 13.08 -10.88
CA GLU A 96 -1.98 13.85 -11.45
C GLU A 96 -0.63 13.48 -10.86
N ARG A 97 -0.39 12.18 -10.73
CA ARG A 97 0.80 11.68 -10.04
C ARG A 97 2.08 11.92 -10.83
N PHE A 98 3.14 12.14 -10.10
CA PHE A 98 4.49 12.28 -10.66
C PHE A 98 4.98 10.93 -11.17
N GLY A 99 5.59 10.92 -12.36
CA GLY A 99 6.20 9.73 -12.93
C GLY A 99 7.29 10.10 -13.91
N LEU A 100 8.21 9.17 -14.15
CA LEU A 100 9.34 9.40 -15.05
C LEU A 100 9.01 9.12 -16.52
N ASN A 101 7.91 8.43 -16.80
CA ASN A 101 7.53 7.96 -18.12
C ASN A 101 6.30 8.69 -18.69
N GLU A 102 6.13 9.91 -18.32
CA GLU A 102 4.99 10.72 -18.76
C GLU A 102 5.16 11.28 -20.16
#